data_378bf60bf5a7c977cf132dd863706839
#
_entry.id   378bf60bf5a7c977cf132dd863706839
#
_cell.length_a   1.000
_cell.length_b   1.000
_cell.length_c   1.000
_cell.angle_alpha   90.00
_cell.angle_beta   90.00
_cell.angle_gamma   90.00
#
_symmetry.space_group_name_H-M   'P 1'
#
loop_
_entity.id
_entity.type
_entity.pdbx_description
1 polymer ?
#
loop_
_entity_poly.entity_id
_entity_poly.type
_entity_poly.pdbx_seq_one_letter_code
_entity_poly.pdbx_strand_id
1 'polypeptide(L)'
;MSDKKAVIVIDLQKDYLWDKRKPMFTYDTEKLIGNVNSEIRAYKEKGYDIIYIKHILPKLLWGVGFSIEGTEGAELYEGLNVVSDLCFEKNRSDSYSSRLFREYMKKNGYSEVILMGLDECGCVGATAKGAAKTGINVKILEACIASRFPETKIVKMREKLKRLGIEYI
;
A
#
# COMPACT_ATOMS: atom_id res chain seq x y z
N MET A 1 1.90 -22.30 -14.85
CA MET A 1 1.46 -21.11 -14.07
C MET A 1 2.68 -20.25 -13.79
N SER A 2 2.56 -18.95 -13.91
CA SER A 2 3.66 -18.03 -13.55
C SER A 2 3.93 -18.16 -12.05
N ASP A 3 5.20 -18.30 -11.65
CA ASP A 3 5.61 -18.27 -10.22
C ASP A 3 6.01 -16.84 -9.80
N LYS A 4 5.59 -15.84 -10.58
CA LYS A 4 5.86 -14.43 -10.30
C LYS A 4 5.11 -13.96 -9.05
N LYS A 5 5.83 -13.26 -8.19
CA LYS A 5 5.32 -12.72 -6.95
C LYS A 5 5.70 -11.26 -6.81
N ALA A 6 4.87 -10.48 -6.15
CA ALA A 6 5.15 -9.06 -5.92
C ALA A 6 4.88 -8.64 -4.47
N VAL A 7 5.61 -7.64 -4.04
CA VAL A 7 5.28 -6.84 -2.87
C VAL A 7 4.70 -5.52 -3.36
N ILE A 8 3.56 -5.12 -2.81
CA ILE A 8 2.90 -3.86 -3.14
C ILE A 8 2.97 -2.95 -1.92
N VAL A 9 3.73 -1.87 -2.06
CA VAL A 9 3.95 -0.84 -1.04
C VAL A 9 2.98 0.31 -1.28
N ILE A 10 2.03 0.52 -0.36
CA ILE A 10 0.84 1.34 -0.59
C ILE A 10 0.90 2.62 0.22
N ASP A 11 0.83 3.77 -0.49
CA ASP A 11 0.59 5.11 0.05
C ASP A 11 1.58 5.57 1.14
N LEU A 12 2.84 5.11 1.08
CA LEU A 12 3.89 5.60 1.97
C LEU A 12 4.45 6.92 1.46
N GLN A 13 3.62 7.97 1.53
CA GLN A 13 3.86 9.31 1.01
C GLN A 13 4.08 10.32 2.15
N LYS A 14 4.73 11.43 1.85
CA LYS A 14 5.13 12.46 2.82
C LYS A 14 3.96 13.00 3.64
N ASP A 15 2.83 13.33 3.01
CA ASP A 15 1.65 13.87 3.71
C ASP A 15 1.10 12.96 4.82
N TYR A 16 1.42 11.67 4.77
CA TYR A 16 1.01 10.70 5.79
C TYR A 16 2.09 10.41 6.85
N LEU A 17 3.37 10.69 6.55
CA LEU A 17 4.50 10.18 7.31
C LEU A 17 5.43 11.24 7.91
N TRP A 18 5.57 12.42 7.30
CA TRP A 18 6.44 13.48 7.81
C TRP A 18 5.93 14.13 9.11
N ASP A 19 6.77 14.86 9.82
CA ASP A 19 6.44 15.45 11.14
C ASP A 19 5.28 16.47 11.06
N LYS A 20 5.18 17.20 9.94
CA LYS A 20 4.11 18.17 9.70
C LYS A 20 2.79 17.57 9.19
N ARG A 21 2.65 16.22 9.23
CA ARG A 21 1.40 15.55 8.85
C ARG A 21 0.21 15.93 9.74
N LYS A 22 -1.00 15.71 9.22
CA LYS A 22 -2.21 15.99 10.00
C LYS A 22 -2.25 15.14 11.29
N PRO A 23 -2.77 15.72 12.40
CA PRO A 23 -2.80 15.02 13.71
C PRO A 23 -3.54 13.67 13.72
N MET A 24 -4.40 13.42 12.74
CA MET A 24 -5.11 12.15 12.61
C MET A 24 -4.20 10.96 12.24
N PHE A 25 -3.01 11.24 11.72
CA PHE A 25 -2.01 10.22 11.36
C PHE A 25 -1.08 9.97 12.54
N THR A 26 -1.52 9.14 13.48
CA THR A 26 -0.90 8.94 14.81
C THR A 26 0.06 7.77 14.90
N TYR A 27 0.25 7.03 13.81
CA TYR A 27 1.15 5.86 13.81
C TYR A 27 2.63 6.27 13.91
N ASP A 28 3.44 5.34 14.40
CA ASP A 28 4.88 5.48 14.52
C ASP A 28 5.55 5.32 13.14
N THR A 29 5.96 6.46 12.56
CA THR A 29 6.59 6.49 11.23
C THR A 29 7.92 5.75 11.21
N GLU A 30 8.78 5.94 12.22
CA GLU A 30 10.12 5.33 12.25
C GLU A 30 10.01 3.81 12.29
N LYS A 31 9.16 3.30 13.17
CA LYS A 31 8.91 1.86 13.28
C LYS A 31 8.32 1.28 11.99
N LEU A 32 7.30 1.93 11.43
CA LEU A 32 6.66 1.48 10.19
C LEU A 32 7.67 1.42 9.03
N ILE A 33 8.40 2.51 8.81
CA ILE A 33 9.36 2.61 7.69
C ILE A 33 10.55 1.68 7.91
N GLY A 34 11.03 1.53 9.14
CA GLY A 34 12.09 0.57 9.47
C GLY A 34 11.71 -0.86 9.11
N ASN A 35 10.51 -1.30 9.50
CA ASN A 35 9.97 -2.62 9.16
C ASN A 35 9.80 -2.78 7.65
N VAL A 36 9.12 -1.83 7.00
CA VAL A 36 8.89 -1.85 5.54
C VAL A 36 10.19 -1.94 4.76
N ASN A 37 11.20 -1.13 5.11
CA ASN A 37 12.50 -1.14 4.44
C ASN A 37 13.24 -2.47 4.62
N SER A 38 13.14 -3.09 5.79
CA SER A 38 13.71 -4.42 6.04
C SER A 38 13.08 -5.46 5.14
N GLU A 39 11.75 -5.48 5.05
CA GLU A 39 11.01 -6.44 4.25
C GLU A 39 11.17 -6.19 2.74
N ILE A 40 11.26 -4.94 2.29
CA ILE A 40 11.58 -4.62 0.88
C ILE A 40 12.90 -5.28 0.47
N ARG A 41 13.95 -5.18 1.31
CA ARG A 41 15.24 -5.83 1.02
C ARG A 41 15.09 -7.35 0.97
N ALA A 42 14.47 -7.94 1.99
CA ALA A 42 14.32 -9.38 2.10
C ALA A 42 13.51 -9.99 0.93
N TYR A 43 12.41 -9.36 0.54
CA TYR A 43 11.61 -9.84 -0.60
C TYR A 43 12.27 -9.57 -1.95
N LYS A 44 13.01 -8.48 -2.10
CA LYS A 44 13.81 -8.22 -3.31
C LYS A 44 14.86 -9.30 -3.51
N GLU A 45 15.56 -9.71 -2.45
CA GLU A 45 16.53 -10.82 -2.48
C GLU A 45 15.87 -12.16 -2.82
N LYS A 46 14.63 -12.37 -2.43
CA LYS A 46 13.82 -13.55 -2.79
C LYS A 46 13.28 -13.51 -4.22
N GLY A 47 13.55 -12.45 -4.97
CA GLY A 47 13.12 -12.32 -6.38
C GLY A 47 11.70 -11.79 -6.57
N TYR A 48 11.08 -11.19 -5.55
CA TYR A 48 9.80 -10.52 -5.70
C TYR A 48 9.96 -9.19 -6.44
N ASP A 49 9.01 -8.87 -7.31
CA ASP A 49 8.90 -7.51 -7.83
C ASP A 49 8.41 -6.56 -6.72
N ILE A 50 9.06 -5.42 -6.55
CA ILE A 50 8.63 -4.39 -5.60
C ILE A 50 7.90 -3.31 -6.35
N ILE A 51 6.63 -3.09 -6.01
CA ILE A 51 5.72 -2.15 -6.68
C ILE A 51 5.26 -1.10 -5.68
N TYR A 52 5.39 0.17 -6.04
CA TYR A 52 4.95 1.31 -5.22
C TYR A 52 3.63 1.86 -5.75
N ILE A 53 2.76 2.21 -4.83
CA ILE A 53 1.49 2.87 -5.13
C ILE A 53 1.46 4.24 -4.46
N LYS A 54 1.12 5.28 -5.22
CA LYS A 54 0.82 6.62 -4.70
C LYS A 54 -0.67 6.92 -4.84
N HIS A 55 -1.26 7.43 -3.77
CA HIS A 55 -2.59 8.02 -3.83
C HIS A 55 -2.44 9.47 -4.29
N ILE A 56 -3.06 9.84 -5.39
CA ILE A 56 -2.98 11.19 -5.96
C ILE A 56 -4.38 11.75 -6.11
N LEU A 57 -4.64 12.84 -5.42
CA LEU A 57 -5.90 13.60 -5.52
C LEU A 57 -5.73 14.80 -6.45
N PRO A 58 -6.80 15.20 -7.17
CA PRO A 58 -6.72 16.31 -8.11
C PRO A 58 -6.44 17.64 -7.43
N LYS A 59 -5.78 18.55 -8.14
CA LYS A 59 -5.41 19.89 -7.67
C LYS A 59 -6.57 20.72 -7.13
N LEU A 60 -7.80 20.46 -7.58
CA LEU A 60 -9.01 21.12 -7.08
C LEU A 60 -9.21 20.96 -5.56
N LEU A 61 -8.63 19.92 -4.95
CA LEU A 61 -8.69 19.65 -3.50
C LEU A 61 -7.54 20.28 -2.72
N TRP A 62 -6.76 21.16 -3.35
CA TRP A 62 -5.64 21.82 -2.70
C TRP A 62 -6.11 22.65 -1.48
N GLY A 63 -5.38 22.55 -0.38
CA GLY A 63 -5.71 23.22 0.89
C GLY A 63 -6.67 22.42 1.81
N VAL A 64 -7.44 21.45 1.30
CA VAL A 64 -8.35 20.64 2.12
C VAL A 64 -8.00 19.15 2.12
N GLY A 65 -7.34 18.67 1.07
CA GLY A 65 -6.90 17.28 0.91
C GLY A 65 -5.47 17.04 1.39
N PHE A 66 -4.98 15.87 1.05
CA PHE A 66 -3.58 15.42 1.17
C PHE A 66 -3.24 14.59 -0.07
N SER A 67 -1.94 14.42 -0.34
CA SER A 67 -1.47 13.75 -1.57
C SER A 67 -2.01 14.40 -2.84
N ILE A 68 -2.01 15.73 -2.86
CA ILE A 68 -2.51 16.52 -4.00
C ILE A 68 -1.48 16.48 -5.13
N GLU A 69 -1.95 16.28 -6.35
CA GLU A 69 -1.14 16.24 -7.56
C GLU A 69 -0.16 17.43 -7.64
N GLY A 70 1.13 17.13 -7.84
CA GLY A 70 2.19 18.13 -7.99
C GLY A 70 2.66 18.80 -6.69
N THR A 71 2.19 18.33 -5.52
CA THR A 71 2.70 18.79 -4.23
C THR A 71 3.80 17.86 -3.70
N GLU A 72 4.70 18.42 -2.87
CA GLU A 72 5.72 17.62 -2.19
C GLU A 72 5.11 16.52 -1.31
N GLY A 73 3.97 16.79 -0.67
CA GLY A 73 3.25 15.84 0.17
C GLY A 73 2.77 14.59 -0.54
N ALA A 74 2.57 14.67 -1.86
CA ALA A 74 2.17 13.55 -2.71
C ALA A 74 3.32 12.62 -3.09
N GLU A 75 4.58 13.03 -2.86
CA GLU A 75 5.74 12.20 -3.18
C GLU A 75 5.94 11.09 -2.14
N LEU A 76 6.64 10.02 -2.55
CA LEU A 76 7.04 8.97 -1.63
C LEU A 76 7.88 9.55 -0.49
N TYR A 77 7.72 8.98 0.70
CA TYR A 77 8.45 9.41 1.88
C TYR A 77 9.96 9.20 1.69
N GLU A 78 10.77 10.20 2.03
CA GLU A 78 12.22 10.21 1.80
C GLU A 78 12.98 9.09 2.53
N GLY A 79 12.43 8.60 3.65
CA GLY A 79 13.00 7.47 4.40
C GLY A 79 12.67 6.09 3.81
N LEU A 80 11.82 6.02 2.78
CA LEU A 80 11.43 4.76 2.14
C LEU A 80 12.49 4.29 1.16
N ASN A 81 12.88 3.00 1.24
CA ASN A 81 13.73 2.37 0.24
C ASN A 81 12.96 2.17 -1.07
N VAL A 82 13.32 2.94 -2.10
CA VAL A 82 12.78 2.78 -3.45
C VAL A 82 13.80 2.00 -4.28
N VAL A 83 13.52 0.73 -4.56
CA VAL A 83 14.43 -0.23 -5.21
C VAL A 83 13.98 -0.66 -6.61
N SER A 84 12.92 -0.06 -7.13
CA SER A 84 12.43 -0.27 -8.50
C SER A 84 11.70 0.97 -9.01
N ASP A 85 11.59 1.08 -10.34
CA ASP A 85 10.83 2.15 -11.01
C ASP A 85 9.34 1.80 -11.18
N LEU A 86 8.88 0.67 -10.63
CA LEU A 86 7.49 0.23 -10.70
C LEU A 86 6.64 1.04 -9.72
N CYS A 87 6.22 2.21 -10.15
CA CYS A 87 5.38 3.11 -9.37
C CYS A 87 4.11 3.46 -10.14
N PHE A 88 2.95 3.26 -9.49
CA PHE A 88 1.65 3.53 -10.09
C PHE A 88 0.84 4.50 -9.22
N GLU A 89 0.02 5.31 -9.87
CA GLU A 89 -0.87 6.26 -9.20
C GLU A 89 -2.31 5.77 -9.23
N LYS A 90 -3.03 6.08 -8.17
CA LYS A 90 -4.47 5.87 -8.03
C LYS A 90 -5.14 7.07 -7.38
N ASN A 91 -6.42 7.26 -7.63
CA ASN A 91 -7.24 8.31 -7.01
C ASN A 91 -8.41 7.75 -6.17
N ARG A 92 -8.45 6.44 -5.98
CA ARG A 92 -9.41 5.73 -5.10
C ARG A 92 -8.64 4.84 -4.15
N SER A 93 -9.34 4.32 -3.12
CA SER A 93 -8.69 3.47 -2.11
C SER A 93 -8.12 2.17 -2.70
N ASP A 94 -8.85 1.51 -3.60
CA ASP A 94 -8.39 0.29 -4.24
C ASP A 94 -7.38 0.58 -5.36
N SER A 95 -6.17 0.02 -5.27
CA SER A 95 -5.13 0.18 -6.30
C SER A 95 -5.56 -0.41 -7.65
N TYR A 96 -6.37 -1.46 -7.66
CA TYR A 96 -6.94 -2.03 -8.89
C TYR A 96 -7.95 -1.13 -9.59
N SER A 97 -8.36 0.00 -8.98
CA SER A 97 -9.12 1.05 -9.66
C SER A 97 -8.27 1.79 -10.71
N SER A 98 -6.95 1.82 -10.54
CA SER A 98 -6.01 2.34 -11.54
C SER A 98 -5.94 1.40 -12.73
N ARG A 99 -6.27 1.91 -13.94
CA ARG A 99 -6.22 1.11 -15.16
C ARG A 99 -4.81 0.62 -15.45
N LEU A 100 -3.82 1.50 -15.34
CA LEU A 100 -2.42 1.16 -15.61
C LEU A 100 -1.90 0.07 -14.68
N PHE A 101 -2.17 0.20 -13.37
CA PHE A 101 -1.79 -0.83 -12.40
C PHE A 101 -2.48 -2.17 -12.70
N ARG A 102 -3.79 -2.16 -12.92
CA ARG A 102 -4.56 -3.38 -13.21
C ARG A 102 -4.08 -4.10 -14.48
N GLU A 103 -3.81 -3.35 -15.55
CA GLU A 103 -3.27 -3.90 -16.80
C GLU A 103 -1.88 -4.49 -16.60
N TYR A 104 -1.02 -3.79 -15.81
CA TYR A 104 0.31 -4.28 -15.46
C TYR A 104 0.24 -5.60 -14.68
N MET A 105 -0.59 -5.68 -13.64
CA MET A 105 -0.78 -6.88 -12.84
C MET A 105 -1.28 -8.06 -13.69
N LYS A 106 -2.27 -7.81 -14.55
CA LYS A 106 -2.81 -8.82 -15.46
C LYS A 106 -1.76 -9.31 -16.47
N LYS A 107 -1.00 -8.40 -17.08
CA LYS A 107 0.04 -8.73 -18.07
C LYS A 107 1.14 -9.59 -17.47
N ASN A 108 1.53 -9.33 -16.23
CA ASN A 108 2.62 -10.05 -15.57
C ASN A 108 2.19 -11.37 -14.92
N GLY A 109 0.90 -11.58 -14.65
CA GLY A 109 0.36 -12.86 -14.19
C GLY A 109 0.90 -13.29 -12.82
N TYR A 110 0.94 -12.38 -11.86
CA TYR A 110 1.40 -12.70 -10.50
C TYR A 110 0.51 -13.76 -9.84
N SER A 111 1.13 -14.75 -9.22
CA SER A 111 0.46 -15.80 -8.43
C SER A 111 0.20 -15.38 -6.99
N GLU A 112 1.05 -14.50 -6.45
CA GLU A 112 0.98 -14.02 -5.07
C GLU A 112 1.34 -12.54 -4.99
N VAL A 113 0.64 -11.82 -4.11
CA VAL A 113 1.00 -10.46 -3.71
C VAL A 113 1.05 -10.33 -2.20
N ILE A 114 2.06 -9.59 -1.72
CA ILE A 114 2.21 -9.22 -0.33
C ILE A 114 1.99 -7.73 -0.21
N LEU A 115 1.07 -7.31 0.65
CA LEU A 115 0.70 -5.91 0.84
C LEU A 115 1.33 -5.35 2.11
N MET A 116 1.83 -4.11 2.01
CA MET A 116 2.31 -3.32 3.14
C MET A 116 2.02 -1.84 2.90
N GLY A 117 2.03 -1.04 3.94
CA GLY A 117 1.83 0.42 3.88
C GLY A 117 0.59 0.92 4.60
N LEU A 118 -0.06 1.93 4.06
CA LEU A 118 -1.16 2.68 4.68
C LEU A 118 -2.43 2.68 3.81
N ASP A 119 -3.56 2.79 4.38
CA ASP A 119 -4.03 2.53 5.73
C ASP A 119 -4.67 1.14 5.76
N GLU A 120 -4.47 0.36 6.83
CA GLU A 120 -5.01 -1.00 6.91
C GLU A 120 -6.53 -1.05 6.70
N CYS A 121 -7.28 -0.13 7.31
CA CYS A 121 -8.73 -0.02 7.14
C CYS A 121 -9.17 0.77 5.91
N GLY A 122 -8.20 1.30 5.16
CA GLY A 122 -8.39 2.11 3.96
C GLY A 122 -7.82 1.43 2.71
N CYS A 123 -6.72 2.01 2.20
CA CYS A 123 -6.16 1.63 0.91
C CYS A 123 -5.57 0.22 0.88
N VAL A 124 -4.95 -0.24 1.96
CA VAL A 124 -4.43 -1.63 2.06
C VAL A 124 -5.59 -2.62 2.00
N GLY A 125 -6.59 -2.47 2.86
CA GLY A 125 -7.75 -3.36 2.89
C GLY A 125 -8.60 -3.32 1.61
N ALA A 126 -8.71 -2.16 0.96
CA ALA A 126 -9.38 -2.02 -0.33
C ALA A 126 -8.62 -2.74 -1.45
N THR A 127 -7.30 -2.55 -1.51
CA THR A 127 -6.43 -3.21 -2.49
C THR A 127 -6.38 -4.72 -2.28
N ALA A 128 -6.37 -5.19 -1.02
CA ALA A 128 -6.44 -6.61 -0.71
C ALA A 128 -7.71 -7.26 -1.28
N LYS A 129 -8.86 -6.60 -1.12
CA LYS A 129 -10.13 -7.06 -1.71
C LYS A 129 -10.12 -7.01 -3.23
N GLY A 130 -9.51 -5.97 -3.83
CA GLY A 130 -9.35 -5.86 -5.28
C GLY A 130 -8.49 -6.99 -5.84
N ALA A 131 -7.37 -7.28 -5.20
CA ALA A 131 -6.47 -8.36 -5.57
C ALA A 131 -7.15 -9.74 -5.46
N ALA A 132 -7.82 -10.03 -4.34
CA ALA A 132 -8.50 -11.30 -4.12
C ALA A 132 -9.55 -11.61 -5.20
N LYS A 133 -10.25 -10.61 -5.72
CA LYS A 133 -11.20 -10.77 -6.83
C LYS A 133 -10.55 -11.23 -8.13
N THR A 134 -9.26 -11.06 -8.30
CA THR A 134 -8.53 -11.52 -9.49
C THR A 134 -8.03 -12.96 -9.37
N GLY A 135 -8.24 -13.62 -8.23
CA GLY A 135 -7.78 -14.97 -7.95
C GLY A 135 -6.30 -15.08 -7.53
N ILE A 136 -5.64 -13.94 -7.31
CA ILE A 136 -4.26 -13.91 -6.81
C ILE A 136 -4.26 -14.25 -5.32
N ASN A 137 -3.26 -15.02 -4.86
CA ASN A 137 -3.03 -15.22 -3.43
C ASN A 137 -2.59 -13.91 -2.77
N VAL A 138 -3.28 -13.49 -1.71
CA VAL A 138 -3.05 -12.18 -1.05
C VAL A 138 -2.62 -12.37 0.38
N LYS A 139 -1.50 -11.75 0.73
CA LYS A 139 -1.00 -11.69 2.09
C LYS A 139 -0.79 -10.24 2.52
N ILE A 140 -0.92 -9.98 3.81
CA ILE A 140 -0.66 -8.68 4.43
C ILE A 140 0.39 -8.87 5.52
N LEU A 141 1.48 -8.10 5.45
CA LEU A 141 2.53 -8.09 6.47
C LEU A 141 2.10 -7.22 7.65
N GLU A 142 1.75 -7.86 8.78
CA GLU A 142 1.23 -7.15 9.98
C GLU A 142 2.21 -6.11 10.52
N ALA A 143 3.49 -6.42 10.54
CA ALA A 143 4.51 -5.51 11.04
C ALA A 143 4.76 -4.30 10.13
N CYS A 144 4.26 -4.33 8.90
CA CYS A 144 4.51 -3.35 7.85
C CYS A 144 3.25 -2.56 7.43
N ILE A 145 2.22 -2.59 8.24
CA ILE A 145 1.00 -1.79 8.05
C ILE A 145 0.71 -0.94 9.28
N ALA A 146 -0.05 0.13 9.09
CA ALA A 146 -0.59 0.92 10.17
C ALA A 146 -1.97 1.46 9.81
N SER A 147 -2.72 1.92 10.81
CA SER A 147 -4.03 2.53 10.62
C SER A 147 -4.24 3.71 11.55
N ARG A 148 -4.91 4.74 11.04
CA ARG A 148 -5.40 5.88 11.84
C ARG A 148 -6.73 5.60 12.53
N PHE A 149 -7.33 4.45 12.23
CA PHE A 149 -8.65 4.10 12.76
C PHE A 149 -8.55 3.35 14.09
N PRO A 150 -9.61 3.37 14.91
CA PRO A 150 -9.61 2.68 16.20
C PRO A 150 -9.55 1.16 16.02
N GLU A 151 -9.05 0.47 17.06
CA GLU A 151 -8.84 -0.97 17.10
C GLU A 151 -10.10 -1.77 16.72
N THR A 152 -11.28 -1.31 17.16
CA THR A 152 -12.55 -1.96 16.83
C THR A 152 -12.83 -2.03 15.32
N LYS A 153 -12.36 -1.03 14.56
CA LYS A 153 -12.49 -1.00 13.11
C LYS A 153 -11.43 -1.90 12.45
N ILE A 154 -10.23 -1.92 13.01
CA ILE A 154 -9.13 -2.78 12.56
C ILE A 154 -9.53 -4.25 12.69
N VAL A 155 -10.00 -4.68 13.85
CA VAL A 155 -10.46 -6.06 14.10
C VAL A 155 -11.55 -6.46 13.09
N LYS A 156 -12.58 -5.63 12.90
CA LYS A 156 -13.64 -5.90 11.92
C LYS A 156 -13.12 -6.01 10.48
N MET A 157 -12.13 -5.18 10.11
CA MET A 157 -11.51 -5.26 8.79
C MET A 157 -10.73 -6.57 8.64
N ARG A 158 -9.91 -6.94 9.62
CA ARG A 158 -9.15 -8.20 9.62
C ARG A 158 -10.03 -9.42 9.49
N GLU A 159 -11.12 -9.49 10.27
CA GLU A 159 -12.11 -10.57 10.15
C GLU A 159 -12.70 -10.65 8.75
N LYS A 160 -13.07 -9.50 8.17
CA LYS A 160 -13.62 -9.44 6.81
C LYS A 160 -12.62 -9.92 5.78
N LEU A 161 -11.35 -9.51 5.87
CA LEU A 161 -10.31 -9.91 4.93
C LEU A 161 -9.97 -11.40 5.07
N LYS A 162 -9.88 -11.93 6.29
CA LYS A 162 -9.68 -13.38 6.54
C LYS A 162 -10.80 -14.24 5.92
N ARG A 163 -12.06 -13.80 5.98
CA ARG A 163 -13.18 -14.50 5.31
C ARG A 163 -13.05 -14.52 3.77
N LEU A 164 -12.28 -13.62 3.19
CA LEU A 164 -11.96 -13.60 1.75
C LEU A 164 -10.71 -14.41 1.40
N GLY A 165 -10.13 -15.15 2.35
CA GLY A 165 -8.93 -15.95 2.16
C GLY A 165 -7.63 -15.14 2.19
N ILE A 166 -7.67 -13.90 2.67
CA ILE A 166 -6.48 -13.05 2.79
C ILE A 166 -5.77 -13.39 4.11
N GLU A 167 -4.50 -13.72 4.02
CA GLU A 167 -3.66 -14.07 5.15
C GLU A 167 -2.97 -12.84 5.73
N TYR A 168 -2.87 -12.78 7.06
CA TYR A 168 -1.98 -11.88 7.78
C TYR A 168 -0.75 -12.68 8.23
N ILE A 169 0.45 -12.19 7.90
CA ILE A 169 1.74 -12.83 8.17
C ILE A 169 2.70 -11.89 8.87
#